data_fcb3ae423a720151d2317594a3cebac2
#
_entry.id   fcb3ae423a720151d2317594a3cebac2
#
_cell.length_a   1.000
_cell.length_b   1.000
_cell.length_c   1.000
_cell.angle_alpha   90.00
_cell.angle_beta   90.00
_cell.angle_gamma   90.00
#
_symmetry.space_group_name_H-M   'P 1'
#
loop_
_entity.id
_entity.type
_entity.pdbx_description
1 polymer ?
#
loop_
_entity_poly.entity_id
_entity_poly.type
_entity_poly.pdbx_seq_one_letter_code
_entity_poly.pdbx_strand_id
1 'polypeptide(L)'
;MVIFQRYRSLYPIIIGLLLLTGQPVRAASTVVLDDQVNEFHLGQDQLQVLRDSPDQLTINEITTNSHSSFTDADQDILNFGHTADSIWIRFRLVDKSVDANDSTWMLESAFPLLARFDVYVVADGRVTEKYQLGYEHKMKRRMLPHRFFVQPLRFERNIEYDIYINVERANGNVQVPLKLSRPLTFFYSELISDHVFGIFFGILIGMIAYNLFLFFSVGSRAYFYYIAYIVFSFAAYQALTGYGFLLIWSQLPAVNEYIIQISASLGVISGLLFIKHFIKMEQYARWFVHYIHTMVGIGVVLITTKLVTAYFLSIHITLYLGFVTLTMPLMVLYCWHKGSRPAGFFMLAWITLTVGIVLYAFNLLGWVPSNVITTNAILWGAAAEMILLSLGLADRINSERRQIYSALQEQHKAVIQLKEAEEQLMHRALHSRATGLPNRTLLRNTMDNLLENDE
;
A
#
# COMPACT_ATOMS: atom_id res chain seq x y z
N MET A 1 46.79 3.85 23.55
CA MET A 1 47.38 5.07 22.92
C MET A 1 48.12 4.75 21.61
N VAL A 2 47.99 3.59 21.00
CA VAL A 2 48.71 3.17 19.77
C VAL A 2 47.75 3.03 18.55
N ILE A 3 46.44 3.05 18.76
CA ILE A 3 45.44 2.87 17.67
C ILE A 3 45.09 4.22 16.97
N PHE A 4 45.29 5.35 17.62
CA PHE A 4 44.97 6.69 17.06
C PHE A 4 46.02 7.25 16.06
N GLN A 5 47.21 6.69 15.98
CA GLN A 5 48.27 7.18 15.07
C GLN A 5 48.15 6.58 13.64
N ARG A 6 47.43 5.48 13.46
CA ARG A 6 47.38 4.77 12.15
C ARG A 6 46.35 5.33 11.16
N TYR A 7 45.48 6.24 11.60
CA TYR A 7 44.44 6.84 10.73
C TYR A 7 44.68 8.30 10.36
N ARG A 8 45.78 8.91 10.84
CA ARG A 8 46.13 10.31 10.56
C ARG A 8 46.49 10.57 9.09
N SER A 9 46.89 9.55 8.34
CA SER A 9 47.23 9.63 6.92
C SER A 9 46.01 9.48 5.98
N LEU A 10 44.86 9.05 6.48
CA LEU A 10 43.64 8.91 5.69
C LEU A 10 42.74 10.15 5.68
N TYR A 11 42.92 11.04 6.67
CA TYR A 11 42.17 12.29 6.75
C TYR A 11 42.35 13.23 5.54
N PRO A 12 43.57 13.44 5.00
CA PRO A 12 43.74 14.30 3.83
C PRO A 12 43.17 13.66 2.54
N ILE A 13 43.08 12.32 2.45
CA ILE A 13 42.50 11.62 1.32
C ILE A 13 40.96 11.70 1.36
N ILE A 14 40.36 11.59 2.54
CA ILE A 14 38.91 11.73 2.73
C ILE A 14 38.47 13.19 2.52
N ILE A 15 39.25 14.16 3.02
CA ILE A 15 38.99 15.57 2.77
C ILE A 15 39.23 15.93 1.29
N GLY A 16 40.23 15.35 0.65
CA GLY A 16 40.49 15.50 -0.79
C GLY A 16 39.38 14.89 -1.67
N LEU A 17 38.82 13.77 -1.28
CA LEU A 17 37.64 13.15 -1.95
C LEU A 17 36.35 13.98 -1.72
N LEU A 18 36.15 14.58 -0.57
CA LEU A 18 35.03 15.47 -0.28
C LEU A 18 35.14 16.84 -0.99
N LEU A 19 36.35 17.29 -1.32
CA LEU A 19 36.57 18.54 -2.08
C LEU A 19 36.47 18.32 -3.61
N LEU A 20 36.51 17.08 -4.10
CA LEU A 20 36.39 16.78 -5.52
C LEU A 20 34.91 16.61 -5.99
N THR A 21 33.93 16.67 -5.07
CA THR A 21 32.50 16.63 -5.40
C THR A 21 31.85 18.00 -5.54
N GLY A 22 32.63 19.06 -5.64
CA GLY A 22 32.14 20.37 -6.08
C GLY A 22 31.71 20.25 -7.57
N GLN A 23 30.51 19.76 -7.83
CA GLN A 23 29.90 19.92 -9.15
C GLN A 23 29.77 21.43 -9.40
N PRO A 24 30.17 21.93 -10.59
CA PRO A 24 29.96 23.34 -10.92
C PRO A 24 28.46 23.60 -10.84
N VAL A 25 28.06 24.63 -10.09
CA VAL A 25 26.69 25.15 -10.07
C VAL A 25 26.35 25.51 -11.53
N ARG A 26 25.65 24.62 -12.20
CA ARG A 26 25.11 24.86 -13.54
C ARG A 26 23.84 25.67 -13.36
N ALA A 27 23.80 26.88 -13.93
CA ALA A 27 22.53 27.61 -14.02
C ALA A 27 21.49 26.76 -14.75
N ALA A 28 20.27 26.74 -14.22
CA ALA A 28 19.17 25.94 -14.80
C ALA A 28 18.99 26.24 -16.29
N SER A 29 18.97 25.19 -17.09
CA SER A 29 18.87 25.27 -18.55
C SER A 29 17.43 25.53 -18.99
N THR A 30 17.25 26.31 -20.06
CA THR A 30 15.94 26.48 -20.68
C THR A 30 15.50 25.19 -21.37
N VAL A 31 14.29 24.73 -21.12
CA VAL A 31 13.66 23.60 -21.81
C VAL A 31 13.33 24.02 -23.23
N VAL A 32 13.88 23.29 -24.20
CA VAL A 32 13.56 23.52 -25.62
C VAL A 32 12.63 22.40 -26.07
N LEU A 33 11.40 22.81 -26.44
CA LEU A 33 10.37 21.93 -26.98
C LEU A 33 10.42 22.04 -28.51
N ASP A 34 10.48 20.90 -29.20
CA ASP A 34 10.48 20.84 -30.65
C ASP A 34 9.60 19.68 -31.18
N ASP A 35 9.55 19.49 -32.49
CA ASP A 35 8.71 18.45 -33.11
C ASP A 35 9.22 17.02 -32.85
N GLN A 36 10.46 16.85 -32.39
CA GLN A 36 11.03 15.53 -32.09
C GLN A 36 10.75 15.11 -30.65
N VAL A 37 10.45 16.06 -29.77
CA VAL A 37 10.15 15.81 -28.36
C VAL A 37 8.68 15.49 -28.17
N ASN A 38 8.36 14.28 -27.77
CA ASN A 38 7.01 13.85 -27.43
C ASN A 38 6.74 13.90 -25.92
N GLU A 39 7.80 13.73 -25.12
CA GLU A 39 7.76 13.72 -23.67
C GLU A 39 9.08 14.27 -23.12
N PHE A 40 9.02 15.08 -22.08
CA PHE A 40 10.17 15.66 -21.40
C PHE A 40 9.99 15.61 -19.88
N HIS A 41 10.89 14.91 -19.19
CA HIS A 41 10.94 14.90 -17.74
C HIS A 41 11.79 16.08 -17.24
N LEU A 42 11.19 16.92 -16.42
CA LEU A 42 11.85 18.05 -15.81
C LEU A 42 12.68 17.57 -14.60
N GLY A 43 13.97 17.75 -14.64
CA GLY A 43 14.93 17.33 -13.60
C GLY A 43 15.77 18.47 -13.06
N GLN A 44 16.82 18.09 -12.31
CA GLN A 44 17.73 19.04 -11.64
C GLN A 44 18.34 20.09 -12.55
N ASP A 45 18.59 19.76 -13.83
CA ASP A 45 19.23 20.68 -14.78
C ASP A 45 18.30 21.81 -15.25
N GLN A 46 16.99 21.70 -15.04
CA GLN A 46 15.98 22.65 -15.51
C GLN A 46 15.23 23.35 -14.38
N LEU A 47 15.16 22.73 -13.20
CA LEU A 47 14.32 23.18 -12.11
C LEU A 47 15.09 24.05 -11.12
N GLN A 48 14.44 25.11 -10.69
CA GLN A 48 14.86 25.94 -9.57
C GLN A 48 13.80 25.94 -8.49
N VAL A 49 14.21 25.98 -7.22
CA VAL A 49 13.31 25.87 -6.08
C VAL A 49 13.53 27.01 -5.08
N LEU A 50 12.45 27.43 -4.45
CA LEU A 50 12.43 28.38 -3.36
C LEU A 50 11.50 27.86 -2.25
N ARG A 51 11.99 27.73 -1.03
CA ARG A 51 11.17 27.42 0.14
C ARG A 51 10.64 28.71 0.76
N ASP A 52 9.33 28.78 0.91
CA ASP A 52 8.62 29.91 1.48
C ASP A 52 7.99 29.48 2.82
N SER A 53 8.62 29.90 3.91
CA SER A 53 8.15 29.58 5.26
C SER A 53 8.11 30.87 6.09
N PRO A 54 6.96 31.28 6.59
CA PRO A 54 5.60 30.74 6.42
C PRO A 54 4.89 31.35 5.19
N ASP A 55 4.50 30.59 4.18
CA ASP A 55 3.66 30.85 2.99
C ASP A 55 3.19 32.33 2.84
N GLN A 56 4.13 33.24 2.58
CA GLN A 56 3.87 34.67 2.55
C GLN A 56 4.08 35.29 1.17
N LEU A 57 4.84 34.58 0.29
CA LEU A 57 5.21 35.13 -1.00
C LEU A 57 4.08 34.94 -2.03
N THR A 58 3.69 36.05 -2.66
CA THR A 58 2.79 36.04 -3.80
C THR A 58 3.57 35.95 -5.11
N ILE A 59 2.91 35.52 -6.19
CA ILE A 59 3.55 35.44 -7.51
C ILE A 59 4.11 36.82 -7.96
N ASN A 60 3.43 37.91 -7.62
CA ASN A 60 3.90 39.25 -7.96
C ASN A 60 5.22 39.61 -7.25
N GLU A 61 5.37 39.25 -5.98
CA GLU A 61 6.62 39.46 -5.23
C GLU A 61 7.75 38.62 -5.79
N ILE A 62 7.45 37.37 -6.14
CA ILE A 62 8.41 36.43 -6.73
C ILE A 62 8.90 36.91 -8.10
N THR A 63 8.02 37.39 -8.95
CA THR A 63 8.40 37.87 -10.29
C THR A 63 9.13 39.21 -10.24
N THR A 64 8.88 40.05 -9.22
CA THR A 64 9.46 41.38 -9.13
C THR A 64 10.80 41.41 -8.37
N ASN A 65 10.94 40.60 -7.28
CA ASN A 65 12.04 40.81 -6.33
C ASN A 65 13.01 39.63 -6.18
N SER A 66 12.84 38.48 -6.81
CA SER A 66 13.48 37.29 -6.25
C SER A 66 14.26 36.38 -7.19
N HIS A 67 14.84 36.90 -8.27
CA HIS A 67 15.83 36.11 -9.02
C HIS A 67 17.01 35.60 -8.15
N SER A 68 17.29 36.27 -7.04
CA SER A 68 18.38 35.90 -6.11
C SER A 68 18.04 34.84 -5.06
N SER A 69 16.78 34.47 -4.93
CA SER A 69 16.31 33.56 -3.86
C SER A 69 16.07 32.13 -4.33
N PHE A 70 15.96 31.88 -5.62
CA PHE A 70 15.84 30.53 -6.16
C PHE A 70 17.20 29.84 -6.18
N THR A 71 17.21 28.57 -5.75
CA THR A 71 18.36 27.68 -5.83
C THR A 71 18.10 26.61 -6.87
N ASP A 72 19.14 26.17 -7.58
CA ASP A 72 19.00 25.05 -8.51
C ASP A 72 18.60 23.78 -7.77
N ALA A 73 17.78 22.93 -8.41
CA ALA A 73 17.36 21.66 -7.85
C ALA A 73 18.57 20.72 -7.71
N ASP A 74 18.57 19.92 -6.66
CA ASP A 74 19.61 18.94 -6.34
C ASP A 74 19.22 17.49 -6.72
N GLN A 75 18.00 17.30 -7.21
CA GLN A 75 17.43 15.98 -7.54
C GLN A 75 16.57 16.06 -8.80
N ASP A 76 16.56 14.98 -9.59
CA ASP A 76 15.71 14.86 -10.78
C ASP A 76 14.21 14.80 -10.42
N ILE A 77 13.88 14.14 -9.33
CA ILE A 77 12.52 14.17 -8.76
C ILE A 77 12.59 14.96 -7.46
N LEU A 78 11.98 16.14 -7.45
CA LEU A 78 11.95 16.99 -6.27
C LEU A 78 11.28 16.28 -5.10
N ASN A 79 12.02 16.09 -4.00
CA ASN A 79 11.53 15.48 -2.78
C ASN A 79 11.96 16.31 -1.58
N PHE A 80 11.04 17.03 -0.98
CA PHE A 80 11.29 17.94 0.13
C PHE A 80 11.09 17.29 1.51
N GLY A 81 10.79 15.98 1.52
CA GLY A 81 10.49 15.27 2.75
C GLY A 81 9.19 15.74 3.39
N HIS A 82 9.09 15.53 4.69
CA HIS A 82 7.92 15.94 5.48
C HIS A 82 8.05 17.41 5.85
N THR A 83 7.35 18.29 5.17
CA THR A 83 7.36 19.75 5.40
C THR A 83 5.95 20.32 5.37
N ALA A 84 5.76 21.43 6.09
CA ALA A 84 4.56 22.27 6.02
C ALA A 84 4.83 23.57 5.23
N ASP A 85 6.05 23.74 4.72
CA ASP A 85 6.42 24.92 3.93
C ASP A 85 5.70 24.90 2.58
N SER A 86 5.38 26.09 2.08
CA SER A 86 5.05 26.31 0.69
C SER A 86 6.33 26.29 -0.15
N ILE A 87 6.28 25.67 -1.31
CA ILE A 87 7.45 25.53 -2.17
C ILE A 87 7.12 26.06 -3.54
N TRP A 88 7.95 26.97 -3.98
CA TRP A 88 7.90 27.51 -5.33
C TRP A 88 8.94 26.80 -6.19
N ILE A 89 8.49 26.34 -7.36
CA ILE A 89 9.31 25.69 -8.38
C ILE A 89 9.26 26.58 -9.62
N ARG A 90 10.39 26.81 -10.26
CA ARG A 90 10.52 27.59 -11.49
C ARG A 90 11.27 26.80 -12.53
N PHE A 91 10.85 26.91 -13.78
CA PHE A 91 11.62 26.52 -14.96
C PHE A 91 11.30 27.40 -16.15
N ARG A 92 12.23 27.49 -17.08
CA ARG A 92 12.08 28.22 -18.33
C ARG A 92 11.86 27.28 -19.49
N LEU A 93 11.05 27.68 -20.43
CA LEU A 93 10.83 26.93 -21.66
C LEU A 93 10.65 27.84 -22.87
N VAL A 94 10.98 27.30 -24.03
CA VAL A 94 10.71 27.88 -25.35
C VAL A 94 10.21 26.80 -26.30
N ASP A 95 9.12 27.10 -27.01
CA ASP A 95 8.60 26.19 -28.05
C ASP A 95 9.19 26.59 -29.42
N LYS A 96 9.96 25.66 -30.02
CA LYS A 96 10.58 25.78 -31.35
C LYS A 96 9.95 24.84 -32.37
N SER A 97 8.80 24.24 -32.07
CA SER A 97 8.12 23.34 -33.01
C SER A 97 7.74 24.07 -34.31
N VAL A 98 7.83 23.36 -35.42
CA VAL A 98 7.54 23.90 -36.76
C VAL A 98 6.05 23.83 -37.05
N ASP A 99 5.34 22.82 -36.54
CA ASP A 99 3.91 22.66 -36.77
C ASP A 99 3.08 23.57 -35.85
N ALA A 100 2.31 24.52 -36.45
CA ALA A 100 1.49 25.49 -35.72
C ALA A 100 0.33 24.88 -34.95
N ASN A 101 -0.12 23.69 -35.35
CA ASN A 101 -1.28 23.06 -34.74
C ASN A 101 -0.96 22.28 -33.46
N ASP A 102 0.34 22.08 -33.15
CA ASP A 102 0.80 21.24 -32.06
C ASP A 102 1.51 22.00 -30.92
N SER A 103 1.05 23.23 -30.65
CA SER A 103 1.61 24.09 -29.60
C SER A 103 1.10 23.76 -28.18
N THR A 104 0.27 22.73 -28.01
CA THR A 104 -0.29 22.35 -26.71
C THR A 104 0.57 21.29 -26.04
N TRP A 105 0.92 21.53 -24.79
CA TRP A 105 1.66 20.61 -23.93
C TRP A 105 0.91 20.31 -22.66
N MET A 106 0.95 19.08 -22.22
CA MET A 106 0.35 18.61 -20.96
C MET A 106 1.41 18.70 -19.88
N LEU A 107 1.29 19.68 -18.97
CA LEU A 107 2.11 19.71 -17.75
C LEU A 107 1.47 18.78 -16.72
N GLU A 108 2.21 17.77 -16.28
CA GLU A 108 1.75 16.76 -15.35
C GLU A 108 2.63 16.73 -14.09
N SER A 109 2.00 16.59 -12.92
CA SER A 109 2.65 16.13 -11.69
C SER A 109 1.97 14.86 -11.22
N ALA A 110 2.67 13.73 -11.34
CA ALA A 110 2.16 12.40 -11.02
C ALA A 110 2.19 12.09 -9.51
N PHE A 111 1.81 13.06 -8.67
CA PHE A 111 1.72 12.91 -7.22
C PHE A 111 0.39 13.49 -6.69
N PRO A 112 -0.65 12.66 -6.45
CA PRO A 112 -2.03 13.14 -6.22
C PRO A 112 -2.27 13.74 -4.83
N LEU A 113 -1.26 13.75 -3.95
CA LEU A 113 -1.42 14.10 -2.53
C LEU A 113 -1.01 15.55 -2.20
N LEU A 114 -0.87 16.43 -3.20
CA LEU A 114 -0.61 17.86 -2.98
C LEU A 114 -1.93 18.59 -2.68
N ALA A 115 -1.95 19.35 -1.59
CA ALA A 115 -3.09 20.18 -1.21
C ALA A 115 -3.24 21.34 -2.19
N ARG A 116 -2.13 22.01 -2.49
CA ARG A 116 -2.04 23.09 -3.49
C ARG A 116 -1.09 22.67 -4.61
N PHE A 117 -1.48 22.95 -5.82
CA PHE A 117 -0.67 22.86 -7.04
C PHE A 117 -1.11 23.96 -7.97
N ASP A 118 -0.56 25.17 -7.77
CA ASP A 118 -0.92 26.36 -8.53
C ASP A 118 0.16 26.61 -9.59
N VAL A 119 -0.28 26.73 -10.85
CA VAL A 119 0.61 26.94 -12.00
C VAL A 119 0.40 28.36 -12.51
N TYR A 120 1.48 29.08 -12.72
CA TYR A 120 1.52 30.44 -13.26
C TYR A 120 2.41 30.43 -14.50
N VAL A 121 1.87 30.92 -15.62
CA VAL A 121 2.60 31.13 -16.87
C VAL A 121 2.97 32.60 -16.95
N VAL A 122 4.23 32.90 -17.12
CA VAL A 122 4.77 34.27 -17.18
C VAL A 122 5.46 34.47 -18.51
N ALA A 123 5.06 35.49 -19.25
CA ALA A 123 5.75 35.96 -20.45
C ALA A 123 6.05 37.44 -20.31
N ASP A 124 7.24 37.87 -20.72
CA ASP A 124 7.71 39.28 -20.62
C ASP A 124 7.52 39.88 -19.22
N GLY A 125 7.78 39.05 -18.17
CA GLY A 125 7.66 39.47 -16.77
C GLY A 125 6.23 39.69 -16.27
N ARG A 126 5.21 39.29 -17.03
CA ARG A 126 3.79 39.40 -16.65
C ARG A 126 3.14 38.02 -16.58
N VAL A 127 2.33 37.81 -15.55
CA VAL A 127 1.52 36.59 -15.44
C VAL A 127 0.43 36.63 -16.52
N THR A 128 0.52 35.71 -17.48
CA THR A 128 -0.46 35.57 -18.59
C THR A 128 -1.59 34.63 -18.22
N GLU A 129 -1.26 33.56 -17.49
CA GLU A 129 -2.24 32.53 -17.13
C GLU A 129 -2.00 32.05 -15.69
N LYS A 130 -3.08 31.66 -15.00
CA LYS A 130 -3.07 31.10 -13.66
C LYS A 130 -4.03 29.93 -13.57
N TYR A 131 -3.56 28.79 -13.05
CA TYR A 131 -4.34 27.57 -12.84
C TYR A 131 -4.18 27.05 -11.41
N GLN A 132 -5.29 26.58 -10.83
CA GLN A 132 -5.34 26.08 -9.46
C GLN A 132 -5.84 24.64 -9.44
N LEU A 133 -4.98 23.68 -9.11
CA LEU A 133 -5.25 22.26 -9.31
C LEU A 133 -5.35 21.45 -8.01
N GLY A 134 -4.55 21.67 -7.00
CA GLY A 134 -4.46 20.88 -5.75
C GLY A 134 -5.75 20.16 -5.28
N TYR A 135 -5.66 19.22 -4.38
CA TYR A 135 -6.87 18.51 -3.90
C TYR A 135 -7.76 19.38 -3.00
N GLU A 136 -7.30 20.55 -2.52
CA GLU A 136 -8.16 21.53 -1.83
C GLU A 136 -9.29 22.05 -2.73
N HIS A 137 -9.08 22.00 -4.04
CA HIS A 137 -10.09 22.37 -5.01
C HIS A 137 -10.88 21.15 -5.47
N LYS A 138 -12.21 21.33 -5.59
CA LYS A 138 -13.09 20.30 -6.14
C LYS A 138 -12.67 19.92 -7.56
N MET A 139 -12.74 18.64 -7.89
CA MET A 139 -12.37 18.12 -9.23
C MET A 139 -13.03 18.88 -10.38
N LYS A 140 -14.26 19.35 -10.23
CA LYS A 140 -15.00 20.13 -11.25
C LYS A 140 -14.34 21.47 -11.65
N ARG A 141 -13.41 21.99 -10.86
CA ARG A 141 -12.67 23.22 -11.20
C ARG A 141 -11.49 22.97 -12.12
N ARG A 142 -11.03 21.73 -12.25
CA ARG A 142 -9.93 21.38 -13.15
C ARG A 142 -10.41 21.37 -14.59
N MET A 143 -9.58 21.89 -15.48
CA MET A 143 -9.86 21.87 -16.91
C MET A 143 -9.93 20.44 -17.45
N LEU A 144 -9.02 19.56 -16.96
CA LEU A 144 -9.01 18.13 -17.22
C LEU A 144 -9.22 17.37 -15.91
N PRO A 145 -10.39 16.73 -15.71
CA PRO A 145 -10.58 15.83 -14.58
C PRO A 145 -9.65 14.62 -14.70
N HIS A 146 -8.64 14.57 -13.85
CA HIS A 146 -7.62 13.52 -13.86
C HIS A 146 -7.19 13.17 -12.44
N ARG A 147 -6.72 11.91 -12.22
CA ARG A 147 -6.23 11.43 -10.92
C ARG A 147 -4.99 12.18 -10.44
N PHE A 148 -4.16 12.65 -11.36
CA PHE A 148 -3.00 13.51 -11.11
C PHE A 148 -3.32 14.98 -11.41
N PHE A 149 -2.35 15.87 -11.18
CA PHE A 149 -2.46 17.26 -11.53
C PHE A 149 -1.95 17.44 -12.97
N VAL A 150 -2.88 17.66 -13.88
CA VAL A 150 -2.61 17.80 -15.31
C VAL A 150 -3.21 19.11 -15.80
N GLN A 151 -2.37 19.92 -16.41
CA GLN A 151 -2.79 21.21 -16.99
C GLN A 151 -2.33 21.29 -18.45
N PRO A 152 -3.26 21.37 -19.42
CA PRO A 152 -2.92 21.76 -20.78
C PRO A 152 -2.41 23.19 -20.81
N LEU A 153 -1.22 23.41 -21.36
CA LEU A 153 -0.60 24.70 -21.57
C LEU A 153 -0.38 24.92 -23.06
N ARG A 154 -0.60 26.14 -23.52
CA ARG A 154 -0.38 26.48 -24.92
C ARG A 154 0.69 27.55 -25.02
N PHE A 155 1.70 27.30 -25.83
CA PHE A 155 2.85 28.18 -25.98
C PHE A 155 2.88 28.77 -27.38
N GLU A 156 3.18 30.08 -27.50
CA GLU A 156 3.48 30.70 -28.78
C GLU A 156 4.95 30.41 -29.13
N ARG A 157 5.22 30.30 -30.42
CA ARG A 157 6.55 29.92 -30.91
C ARG A 157 7.59 30.97 -30.65
N ASN A 158 8.79 30.49 -30.30
CA ASN A 158 9.97 31.34 -30.05
C ASN A 158 9.78 32.41 -28.96
N ILE A 159 8.73 32.29 -28.16
CA ILE A 159 8.55 33.08 -26.94
C ILE A 159 9.10 32.29 -25.77
N GLU A 160 9.91 32.93 -24.95
CA GLU A 160 10.41 32.35 -23.70
C GLU A 160 9.38 32.57 -22.59
N TYR A 161 9.02 31.49 -21.93
CA TYR A 161 8.10 31.48 -20.80
C TYR A 161 8.83 31.08 -19.52
N ASP A 162 8.57 31.79 -18.44
CA ASP A 162 8.88 31.37 -17.08
C ASP A 162 7.63 30.70 -16.49
N ILE A 163 7.74 29.44 -16.11
CA ILE A 163 6.67 28.70 -15.44
C ILE A 163 6.98 28.63 -13.97
N TYR A 164 6.06 29.13 -13.15
CA TYR A 164 6.14 29.04 -11.71
C TYR A 164 5.05 28.10 -11.20
N ILE A 165 5.43 27.22 -10.28
CA ILE A 165 4.50 26.28 -9.65
C ILE A 165 4.61 26.45 -8.14
N ASN A 166 3.51 26.75 -7.48
CA ASN A 166 3.42 26.77 -6.03
C ASN A 166 2.81 25.45 -5.55
N VAL A 167 3.55 24.73 -4.69
CA VAL A 167 3.09 23.46 -4.14
C VAL A 167 3.07 23.50 -2.63
N GLU A 168 2.05 22.88 -2.05
CA GLU A 168 1.88 22.73 -0.62
C GLU A 168 1.24 21.39 -0.31
N ARG A 169 1.62 20.82 0.83
CA ARG A 169 0.92 19.70 1.42
C ARG A 169 0.82 19.92 2.92
N ALA A 170 -0.39 20.00 3.42
CA ALA A 170 -0.66 20.33 4.81
C ALA A 170 0.05 19.38 5.80
N ASN A 171 0.18 18.09 5.47
CA ASN A 171 0.80 17.08 6.35
C ASN A 171 1.29 15.87 5.56
N GLY A 172 2.56 15.82 5.23
CA GLY A 172 3.11 14.64 4.60
C GLY A 172 4.38 14.90 3.80
N ASN A 173 4.87 13.87 3.14
CA ASN A 173 6.01 13.99 2.23
C ASN A 173 5.58 14.76 0.98
N VAL A 174 6.30 15.83 0.64
CA VAL A 174 6.10 16.60 -0.59
C VAL A 174 7.05 16.07 -1.65
N GLN A 175 6.47 15.47 -2.68
CA GLN A 175 7.18 15.00 -3.86
C GLN A 175 6.53 15.60 -5.10
N VAL A 176 7.33 16.10 -6.04
CA VAL A 176 6.82 16.81 -7.22
C VAL A 176 7.55 16.30 -8.48
N PRO A 177 7.18 15.13 -9.00
CA PRO A 177 7.63 14.70 -10.32
C PRO A 177 6.93 15.56 -11.37
N LEU A 178 7.68 16.25 -12.22
CA LEU A 178 7.16 17.11 -13.27
C LEU A 178 7.49 16.54 -14.64
N LYS A 179 6.48 16.55 -15.52
CA LYS A 179 6.61 16.06 -16.88
C LYS A 179 5.81 16.96 -17.84
N LEU A 180 6.38 17.23 -19.00
CA LEU A 180 5.70 17.81 -20.15
C LEU A 180 5.55 16.74 -21.24
N SER A 181 4.37 16.60 -21.79
CA SER A 181 4.12 15.63 -22.87
C SER A 181 3.16 16.19 -23.92
N ARG A 182 3.29 15.72 -25.16
CA ARG A 182 2.30 15.96 -26.22
C ARG A 182 0.96 15.33 -25.82
N PRO A 183 -0.20 15.93 -26.17
CA PRO A 183 -1.50 15.39 -25.79
C PRO A 183 -1.70 13.92 -26.17
N LEU A 184 -1.30 13.53 -27.39
CA LEU A 184 -1.46 12.16 -27.85
C LEU A 184 -0.62 11.16 -27.01
N THR A 185 0.63 11.51 -26.73
CA THR A 185 1.52 10.71 -25.88
C THR A 185 0.97 10.57 -24.47
N PHE A 186 0.48 11.68 -23.90
CA PHE A 186 -0.15 11.67 -22.58
C PHE A 186 -1.36 10.72 -22.53
N PHE A 187 -2.33 10.88 -23.44
CA PHE A 187 -3.52 10.06 -23.43
C PHE A 187 -3.24 8.59 -23.70
N TYR A 188 -2.24 8.28 -24.54
CA TYR A 188 -1.83 6.89 -24.77
C TYR A 188 -1.19 6.24 -23.53
N SER A 189 -0.31 6.96 -22.82
CA SER A 189 0.31 6.48 -21.59
C SER A 189 -0.74 6.29 -20.46
N GLU A 190 -1.71 7.21 -20.37
CA GLU A 190 -2.77 7.10 -19.37
C GLU A 190 -3.73 5.94 -19.67
N LEU A 191 -4.03 5.67 -20.93
CA LEU A 191 -4.85 4.52 -21.31
C LEU A 191 -4.22 3.20 -20.83
N ILE A 192 -2.90 3.05 -20.97
CA ILE A 192 -2.18 1.87 -20.47
C ILE A 192 -2.25 1.82 -18.93
N SER A 193 -2.00 2.94 -18.26
CA SER A 193 -2.08 3.05 -16.81
C SER A 193 -3.46 2.69 -16.28
N ASP A 194 -4.52 3.21 -16.89
CA ASP A 194 -5.90 2.95 -16.49
C ASP A 194 -6.26 1.45 -16.59
N HIS A 195 -5.77 0.76 -17.62
CA HIS A 195 -5.95 -0.70 -17.72
C HIS A 195 -5.24 -1.45 -16.59
N VAL A 196 -4.00 -1.08 -16.28
CA VAL A 196 -3.23 -1.71 -15.19
C VAL A 196 -3.93 -1.53 -13.86
N PHE A 197 -4.35 -0.30 -13.54
CA PHE A 197 -5.08 -0.02 -12.30
C PHE A 197 -6.46 -0.68 -12.28
N GLY A 198 -7.16 -0.72 -13.42
CA GLY A 198 -8.44 -1.40 -13.56
C GLY A 198 -8.33 -2.89 -13.25
N ILE A 199 -7.30 -3.57 -13.78
CA ILE A 199 -7.01 -4.98 -13.46
C ILE A 199 -6.69 -5.15 -11.97
N PHE A 200 -5.81 -4.30 -11.42
CA PHE A 200 -5.44 -4.36 -10.02
C PHE A 200 -6.66 -4.21 -9.09
N PHE A 201 -7.46 -3.16 -9.27
CA PHE A 201 -8.65 -2.96 -8.45
C PHE A 201 -9.73 -4.03 -8.69
N GLY A 202 -9.84 -4.54 -9.92
CA GLY A 202 -10.71 -5.68 -10.24
C GLY A 202 -10.33 -6.94 -9.46
N ILE A 203 -9.02 -7.25 -9.35
CA ILE A 203 -8.51 -8.34 -8.51
C ILE A 203 -8.91 -8.13 -7.04
N LEU A 204 -8.71 -6.94 -6.48
CA LEU A 204 -9.05 -6.66 -5.08
C LEU A 204 -10.54 -6.81 -4.81
N ILE A 205 -11.40 -6.30 -5.69
CA ILE A 205 -12.88 -6.45 -5.59
C ILE A 205 -13.26 -7.93 -5.67
N GLY A 206 -12.70 -8.68 -6.61
CA GLY A 206 -12.90 -10.11 -6.74
C GLY A 206 -12.49 -10.88 -5.48
N MET A 207 -11.35 -10.50 -4.87
CA MET A 207 -10.85 -11.08 -3.62
C MET A 207 -11.76 -10.76 -2.43
N ILE A 208 -12.30 -9.53 -2.35
CA ILE A 208 -13.30 -9.17 -1.33
C ILE A 208 -14.54 -10.03 -1.48
N ALA A 209 -15.11 -10.11 -2.68
CA ALA A 209 -16.32 -10.89 -2.95
C ALA A 209 -16.14 -12.40 -2.67
N TYR A 210 -15.02 -12.96 -3.11
CA TYR A 210 -14.68 -14.37 -2.89
C TYR A 210 -14.53 -14.68 -1.38
N ASN A 211 -13.75 -13.87 -0.65
CA ASN A 211 -13.56 -14.11 0.77
C ASN A 211 -14.81 -13.80 1.60
N LEU A 212 -15.67 -12.89 1.16
CA LEU A 212 -16.96 -12.63 1.77
C LEU A 212 -17.89 -13.86 1.65
N PHE A 213 -17.93 -14.48 0.48
CA PHE A 213 -18.64 -15.75 0.27
C PHE A 213 -18.12 -16.85 1.20
N LEU A 214 -16.78 -16.98 1.32
CA LEU A 214 -16.17 -17.95 2.22
C LEU A 214 -16.46 -17.63 3.70
N PHE A 215 -16.49 -16.36 4.07
CA PHE A 215 -16.85 -15.95 5.44
C PHE A 215 -18.24 -16.43 5.82
N PHE A 216 -19.24 -16.22 4.96
CA PHE A 216 -20.60 -16.70 5.23
C PHE A 216 -20.70 -18.23 5.22
N SER A 217 -19.90 -18.93 4.42
CA SER A 217 -19.89 -20.39 4.37
C SER A 217 -19.20 -21.06 5.56
N VAL A 218 -18.16 -20.41 6.11
CA VAL A 218 -17.28 -21.02 7.12
C VAL A 218 -17.45 -20.41 8.51
N GLY A 219 -17.86 -19.13 8.60
CA GLY A 219 -18.04 -18.41 9.86
C GLY A 219 -16.77 -18.12 10.65
N SER A 220 -15.57 -18.23 10.05
CA SER A 220 -14.30 -18.03 10.74
C SER A 220 -13.93 -16.55 10.88
N ARG A 221 -13.53 -16.13 12.10
CA ARG A 221 -13.06 -14.75 12.36
C ARG A 221 -11.85 -14.35 11.51
N ALA A 222 -11.03 -15.30 11.08
CA ALA A 222 -9.89 -15.02 10.23
C ALA A 222 -10.34 -14.42 8.87
N TYR A 223 -11.42 -14.93 8.26
CA TYR A 223 -11.96 -14.33 7.04
C TYR A 223 -12.46 -12.91 7.25
N PHE A 224 -13.14 -12.63 8.36
CA PHE A 224 -13.61 -11.29 8.68
C PHE A 224 -12.46 -10.27 8.72
N TYR A 225 -11.39 -10.57 9.46
CA TYR A 225 -10.24 -9.68 9.54
C TYR A 225 -9.48 -9.58 8.22
N TYR A 226 -9.45 -10.64 7.43
CA TYR A 226 -8.82 -10.63 6.11
C TYR A 226 -9.60 -9.76 5.11
N ILE A 227 -10.93 -9.86 5.09
CA ILE A 227 -11.78 -8.98 4.29
C ILE A 227 -11.57 -7.52 4.70
N ALA A 228 -11.57 -7.23 5.99
CA ALA A 228 -11.30 -5.89 6.50
C ALA A 228 -9.92 -5.37 6.05
N TYR A 229 -8.88 -6.22 6.09
CA TYR A 229 -7.56 -5.91 5.57
C TYR A 229 -7.60 -5.51 4.09
N ILE A 230 -8.25 -6.30 3.23
CA ILE A 230 -8.33 -6.00 1.79
C ILE A 230 -9.15 -4.72 1.55
N VAL A 231 -10.27 -4.52 2.24
CA VAL A 231 -11.13 -3.33 2.10
C VAL A 231 -10.38 -2.05 2.47
N PHE A 232 -9.66 -2.05 3.60
CA PHE A 232 -8.88 -0.89 4.01
C PHE A 232 -7.65 -0.68 3.13
N SER A 233 -7.01 -1.74 2.66
CA SER A 233 -5.93 -1.66 1.67
C SER A 233 -6.44 -1.09 0.34
N PHE A 234 -7.60 -1.53 -0.13
CA PHE A 234 -8.25 -0.97 -1.31
C PHE A 234 -8.48 0.54 -1.16
N ALA A 235 -9.03 0.99 -0.03
CA ALA A 235 -9.24 2.41 0.23
C ALA A 235 -7.90 3.20 0.27
N ALA A 236 -6.86 2.63 0.87
CA ALA A 236 -5.53 3.23 0.90
C ALA A 236 -4.92 3.34 -0.50
N TYR A 237 -5.02 2.30 -1.33
CA TYR A 237 -4.55 2.34 -2.72
C TYR A 237 -5.36 3.31 -3.59
N GLN A 238 -6.67 3.40 -3.39
CA GLN A 238 -7.51 4.40 -4.07
C GLN A 238 -7.04 5.82 -3.76
N ALA A 239 -6.69 6.11 -2.50
CA ALA A 239 -6.17 7.42 -2.11
C ALA A 239 -4.76 7.67 -2.66
N LEU A 240 -3.86 6.66 -2.56
CA LEU A 240 -2.47 6.76 -2.99
C LEU A 240 -2.32 6.99 -4.50
N THR A 241 -3.20 6.38 -5.30
CA THR A 241 -3.18 6.47 -6.75
C THR A 241 -3.98 7.63 -7.32
N GLY A 242 -4.75 8.34 -6.48
CA GLY A 242 -5.62 9.46 -6.87
C GLY A 242 -6.98 9.06 -7.45
N TYR A 243 -7.21 7.78 -7.76
CA TYR A 243 -8.52 7.33 -8.27
C TYR A 243 -9.65 7.54 -7.28
N GLY A 244 -9.39 7.40 -5.98
CA GLY A 244 -10.38 7.66 -4.95
C GLY A 244 -10.89 9.10 -4.99
N PHE A 245 -10.00 10.08 -5.13
CA PHE A 245 -10.39 11.48 -5.29
C PHE A 245 -11.11 11.73 -6.62
N LEU A 246 -10.66 11.11 -7.71
CA LEU A 246 -11.30 11.23 -9.01
C LEU A 246 -12.74 10.67 -9.02
N LEU A 247 -12.94 9.46 -8.49
CA LEU A 247 -14.16 8.66 -8.71
C LEU A 247 -15.14 8.68 -7.54
N ILE A 248 -14.64 8.74 -6.28
CA ILE A 248 -15.45 8.45 -5.09
C ILE A 248 -15.71 9.72 -4.27
N TRP A 249 -14.68 10.47 -3.87
CA TRP A 249 -14.83 11.63 -2.97
C TRP A 249 -14.38 12.96 -3.57
N SER A 250 -14.53 13.12 -4.88
CA SER A 250 -14.16 14.34 -5.64
C SER A 250 -14.80 15.64 -5.15
N GLN A 251 -15.93 15.54 -4.44
CA GLN A 251 -16.67 16.68 -3.88
C GLN A 251 -16.29 16.98 -2.41
N LEU A 252 -15.47 16.12 -1.78
CA LEU A 252 -15.09 16.19 -0.38
C LEU A 252 -13.55 16.27 -0.22
N PRO A 253 -12.92 17.40 -0.58
CA PRO A 253 -11.47 17.58 -0.53
C PRO A 253 -10.86 17.22 0.81
N ALA A 254 -11.49 17.59 1.92
CA ALA A 254 -11.02 17.31 3.27
C ALA A 254 -10.84 15.81 3.56
N VAL A 255 -11.63 14.93 2.92
CA VAL A 255 -11.51 13.47 3.09
C VAL A 255 -10.17 12.97 2.56
N ASN A 256 -9.65 13.58 1.48
CA ASN A 256 -8.43 13.13 0.83
C ASN A 256 -7.19 13.20 1.75
N GLU A 257 -7.17 14.14 2.68
CA GLU A 257 -6.08 14.29 3.64
C GLU A 257 -6.04 13.14 4.66
N TYR A 258 -7.21 12.67 5.08
CA TYR A 258 -7.32 11.68 6.17
C TYR A 258 -7.38 10.24 5.68
N ILE A 259 -7.99 10.01 4.51
CA ILE A 259 -8.36 8.67 4.05
C ILE A 259 -7.17 7.72 3.96
N ILE A 260 -6.02 8.18 3.42
CA ILE A 260 -4.84 7.33 3.26
C ILE A 260 -4.28 6.84 4.61
N GLN A 261 -4.16 7.75 5.57
CA GLN A 261 -3.57 7.43 6.88
C GLN A 261 -4.49 6.57 7.72
N ILE A 262 -5.79 6.88 7.72
CA ILE A 262 -6.80 6.11 8.45
C ILE A 262 -6.96 4.72 7.84
N SER A 263 -7.11 4.62 6.51
CA SER A 263 -7.28 3.32 5.86
C SER A 263 -6.03 2.46 5.95
N ALA A 264 -4.82 3.01 5.79
CA ALA A 264 -3.58 2.27 5.98
C ALA A 264 -3.45 1.75 7.43
N SER A 265 -3.77 2.58 8.44
CA SER A 265 -3.73 2.18 9.83
C SER A 265 -4.77 1.10 10.16
N LEU A 266 -6.00 1.23 9.67
CA LEU A 266 -7.05 0.21 9.83
C LEU A 266 -6.69 -1.08 9.08
N GLY A 267 -6.02 -0.97 7.93
CA GLY A 267 -5.47 -2.09 7.19
C GLY A 267 -4.45 -2.86 8.02
N VAL A 268 -3.47 -2.16 8.62
CA VAL A 268 -2.47 -2.77 9.51
C VAL A 268 -3.12 -3.40 10.75
N ILE A 269 -4.05 -2.72 11.40
CA ILE A 269 -4.81 -3.26 12.55
C ILE A 269 -5.53 -4.56 12.15
N SER A 270 -6.25 -4.53 11.02
CA SER A 270 -6.97 -5.70 10.50
C SER A 270 -6.02 -6.83 10.12
N GLY A 271 -4.87 -6.51 9.51
CA GLY A 271 -3.79 -7.46 9.20
C GLY A 271 -3.20 -8.12 10.45
N LEU A 272 -2.92 -7.35 11.51
CA LEU A 272 -2.46 -7.86 12.79
C LEU A 272 -3.46 -8.85 13.41
N LEU A 273 -4.74 -8.50 13.41
CA LEU A 273 -5.80 -9.36 13.92
C LEU A 273 -5.99 -10.59 13.02
N PHE A 274 -5.88 -10.43 11.71
CA PHE A 274 -5.91 -11.55 10.76
C PHE A 274 -4.80 -12.56 11.07
N ILE A 275 -3.55 -12.11 11.16
CA ILE A 275 -2.41 -12.99 11.39
C ILE A 275 -2.50 -13.70 12.74
N LYS A 276 -2.91 -13.00 13.81
CA LYS A 276 -3.18 -13.60 15.11
C LYS A 276 -4.10 -14.82 14.99
N HIS A 277 -5.23 -14.67 14.28
CA HIS A 277 -6.21 -15.73 14.12
C HIS A 277 -5.80 -16.76 13.06
N PHE A 278 -5.15 -16.32 11.98
CA PHE A 278 -4.72 -17.17 10.88
C PHE A 278 -3.62 -18.14 11.30
N ILE A 279 -2.62 -17.70 12.05
CA ILE A 279 -1.49 -18.53 12.49
C ILE A 279 -1.82 -19.25 13.81
N LYS A 280 -2.86 -18.81 14.55
CA LYS A 280 -3.14 -19.23 15.94
C LYS A 280 -1.91 -18.98 16.83
N MET A 281 -1.40 -17.76 16.83
CA MET A 281 -0.14 -17.38 17.50
C MET A 281 -0.08 -17.73 18.99
N GLU A 282 -1.21 -17.83 19.65
CA GLU A 282 -1.32 -18.25 21.08
C GLU A 282 -0.67 -19.62 21.35
N GLN A 283 -0.65 -20.50 20.34
CA GLN A 283 -0.07 -21.84 20.44
C GLN A 283 1.47 -21.84 20.40
N TYR A 284 2.07 -20.78 19.84
CA TYR A 284 3.52 -20.70 19.62
C TYR A 284 4.20 -19.79 20.64
N ALA A 285 3.62 -18.61 20.92
CA ALA A 285 4.16 -17.67 21.89
C ALA A 285 3.09 -16.67 22.36
N ARG A 286 2.74 -16.73 23.66
CA ARG A 286 1.75 -15.81 24.25
C ARG A 286 2.16 -14.33 24.19
N TRP A 287 3.45 -14.04 24.25
CA TRP A 287 3.94 -12.67 24.20
C TRP A 287 3.69 -11.99 22.83
N PHE A 288 3.61 -12.75 21.72
CA PHE A 288 3.18 -12.21 20.43
C PHE A 288 1.75 -11.67 20.46
N VAL A 289 0.88 -12.33 21.20
CA VAL A 289 -0.51 -11.88 21.35
C VAL A 289 -0.57 -10.54 22.10
N HIS A 290 0.23 -10.39 23.17
CA HIS A 290 0.34 -9.11 23.87
C HIS A 290 0.92 -8.02 22.97
N TYR A 291 1.95 -8.32 22.21
CA TYR A 291 2.50 -7.38 21.22
C TYR A 291 1.42 -6.92 20.23
N ILE A 292 0.66 -7.85 19.63
CA ILE A 292 -0.41 -7.51 18.69
C ILE A 292 -1.45 -6.60 19.34
N HIS A 293 -1.93 -6.92 20.56
CA HIS A 293 -2.90 -6.10 21.25
C HIS A 293 -2.36 -4.71 21.57
N THR A 294 -1.08 -4.60 21.95
CA THR A 294 -0.41 -3.31 22.17
C THR A 294 -0.35 -2.50 20.88
N MET A 295 0.07 -3.11 19.76
CA MET A 295 0.13 -2.42 18.46
C MET A 295 -1.27 -2.00 17.97
N VAL A 296 -2.28 -2.84 18.14
CA VAL A 296 -3.67 -2.48 17.85
C VAL A 296 -4.13 -1.30 18.71
N GLY A 297 -3.84 -1.32 20.01
CA GLY A 297 -4.14 -0.22 20.93
C GLY A 297 -3.47 1.10 20.50
N ILE A 298 -2.18 1.07 20.19
CA ILE A 298 -1.44 2.23 19.67
C ILE A 298 -2.06 2.74 18.37
N GLY A 299 -2.36 1.85 17.42
CA GLY A 299 -2.99 2.22 16.16
C GLY A 299 -4.35 2.90 16.35
N VAL A 300 -5.19 2.38 17.24
CA VAL A 300 -6.49 3.00 17.58
C VAL A 300 -6.30 4.39 18.20
N VAL A 301 -5.37 4.53 19.15
CA VAL A 301 -5.05 5.83 19.76
C VAL A 301 -4.56 6.82 18.72
N LEU A 302 -3.66 6.42 17.82
CA LEU A 302 -3.15 7.29 16.75
C LEU A 302 -4.29 7.76 15.82
N ILE A 303 -5.18 6.85 15.40
CA ILE A 303 -6.33 7.19 14.54
C ILE A 303 -7.26 8.18 15.26
N THR A 304 -7.64 7.88 16.50
CA THR A 304 -8.57 8.74 17.27
C THR A 304 -7.97 10.11 17.53
N THR A 305 -6.69 10.18 17.88
CA THR A 305 -5.99 11.45 18.06
C THR A 305 -5.88 12.23 16.74
N LYS A 306 -5.61 11.57 15.61
CA LYS A 306 -5.59 12.23 14.29
C LYS A 306 -6.94 12.84 13.94
N LEU A 307 -8.04 12.16 14.26
CA LEU A 307 -9.39 12.67 13.99
C LEU A 307 -9.74 13.90 14.86
N VAL A 308 -9.15 14.00 16.06
CA VAL A 308 -9.42 15.10 16.99
C VAL A 308 -8.48 16.29 16.78
N THR A 309 -7.20 16.06 16.53
CA THR A 309 -6.15 17.10 16.57
C THR A 309 -5.59 17.51 15.22
N ALA A 310 -6.09 16.97 14.12
CA ALA A 310 -5.76 17.27 12.71
C ALA A 310 -4.26 17.29 12.31
N TYR A 311 -3.32 17.84 13.06
CA TYR A 311 -2.06 18.33 12.51
C TYR A 311 -0.77 17.51 12.81
N PHE A 312 -0.56 17.00 14.00
CA PHE A 312 0.80 16.57 14.40
C PHE A 312 1.15 15.08 14.27
N LEU A 313 0.22 14.22 13.85
CA LEU A 313 0.41 12.78 13.95
C LEU A 313 0.80 12.04 12.67
N SER A 314 0.91 12.70 11.54
CA SER A 314 1.19 12.01 10.27
C SER A 314 2.53 11.26 10.28
N ILE A 315 3.58 11.87 10.85
CA ILE A 315 4.88 11.21 10.98
C ILE A 315 4.82 10.03 11.96
N HIS A 316 4.10 10.17 13.08
CA HIS A 316 3.94 9.10 14.06
C HIS A 316 3.18 7.90 13.50
N ILE A 317 2.13 8.16 12.70
CA ILE A 317 1.41 7.10 11.97
C ILE A 317 2.34 6.40 10.98
N THR A 318 3.12 7.15 10.21
CA THR A 318 4.09 6.57 9.26
C THR A 318 5.14 5.71 9.96
N LEU A 319 5.69 6.17 11.08
CA LEU A 319 6.64 5.41 11.89
C LEU A 319 5.99 4.14 12.48
N TYR A 320 4.76 4.25 12.97
CA TYR A 320 3.99 3.11 13.47
C TYR A 320 3.77 2.06 12.36
N LEU A 321 3.31 2.48 11.18
CA LEU A 321 3.12 1.58 10.04
C LEU A 321 4.42 0.90 9.65
N GLY A 322 5.52 1.64 9.54
CA GLY A 322 6.85 1.11 9.24
C GLY A 322 7.35 0.11 10.28
N PHE A 323 7.21 0.44 11.56
CA PHE A 323 7.62 -0.43 12.66
C PHE A 323 6.86 -1.77 12.67
N VAL A 324 5.53 -1.74 12.54
CA VAL A 324 4.72 -2.96 12.46
C VAL A 324 5.09 -3.79 11.23
N THR A 325 5.25 -3.13 10.08
CA THR A 325 5.61 -3.79 8.83
C THR A 325 6.96 -4.51 8.91
N LEU A 326 7.94 -3.96 9.62
CA LEU A 326 9.25 -4.58 9.81
C LEU A 326 9.26 -5.72 10.85
N THR A 327 8.49 -5.57 11.92
CA THR A 327 8.52 -6.54 13.05
C THR A 327 7.65 -7.75 12.83
N MET A 328 6.58 -7.61 12.05
CA MET A 328 5.59 -8.67 11.80
C MET A 328 6.17 -9.91 11.13
N PRO A 329 6.96 -9.82 10.04
CA PRO A 329 7.56 -10.99 9.40
C PRO A 329 8.50 -11.76 10.33
N LEU A 330 9.21 -11.07 11.23
CA LEU A 330 10.10 -11.72 12.20
C LEU A 330 9.32 -12.64 13.16
N MET A 331 8.15 -12.19 13.63
CA MET A 331 7.28 -13.02 14.46
C MET A 331 6.70 -14.20 13.71
N VAL A 332 6.28 -13.98 12.47
CA VAL A 332 5.75 -15.04 11.61
C VAL A 332 6.84 -16.07 11.28
N LEU A 333 8.06 -15.62 11.00
CA LEU A 333 9.22 -16.47 10.77
C LEU A 333 9.48 -17.37 11.98
N TYR A 334 9.39 -16.81 13.21
CA TYR A 334 9.49 -17.61 14.43
C TYR A 334 8.42 -18.70 14.50
N CYS A 335 7.15 -18.37 14.21
CA CYS A 335 6.05 -19.35 14.18
C CYS A 335 6.28 -20.42 13.11
N TRP A 336 6.82 -20.05 11.97
CA TRP A 336 7.16 -21.00 10.90
C TRP A 336 8.24 -21.97 11.33
N HIS A 337 9.32 -21.50 11.96
CA HIS A 337 10.35 -22.36 12.54
C HIS A 337 9.81 -23.32 13.61
N LYS A 338 8.73 -22.95 14.30
CA LYS A 338 8.03 -23.82 15.26
C LYS A 338 7.04 -24.79 14.59
N GLY A 339 6.99 -24.86 13.26
CA GLY A 339 6.19 -25.83 12.51
C GLY A 339 4.81 -25.35 12.09
N SER A 340 4.51 -24.05 12.15
CA SER A 340 3.25 -23.50 11.67
C SER A 340 3.19 -23.48 10.13
N ARG A 341 2.37 -24.35 9.53
CA ARG A 341 2.11 -24.33 8.07
C ARG A 341 1.52 -23.00 7.56
N PRO A 342 0.50 -22.41 8.21
CA PRO A 342 -0.04 -21.12 7.78
C PRO A 342 1.00 -20.00 7.78
N ALA A 343 1.98 -20.03 8.67
CA ALA A 343 3.08 -19.06 8.70
C ALA A 343 3.94 -19.11 7.43
N GLY A 344 4.13 -20.30 6.83
CA GLY A 344 4.84 -20.44 5.55
C GLY A 344 4.13 -19.75 4.39
N PHE A 345 2.81 -19.88 4.28
CA PHE A 345 2.02 -19.16 3.28
C PHE A 345 2.12 -17.63 3.46
N PHE A 346 2.07 -17.17 4.71
CA PHE A 346 2.23 -15.75 4.99
C PHE A 346 3.63 -15.25 4.59
N MET A 347 4.68 -16.00 4.91
CA MET A 347 6.04 -15.62 4.52
C MET A 347 6.20 -15.54 2.99
N LEU A 348 5.64 -16.50 2.26
CA LEU A 348 5.64 -16.46 0.80
C LEU A 348 4.92 -15.22 0.26
N ALA A 349 3.74 -14.93 0.78
CA ALA A 349 2.96 -13.74 0.41
C ALA A 349 3.73 -12.44 0.71
N TRP A 350 4.35 -12.36 1.90
CA TRP A 350 5.18 -11.22 2.28
C TRP A 350 6.40 -11.01 1.37
N ILE A 351 7.04 -12.11 0.95
CA ILE A 351 8.17 -12.06 0.01
C ILE A 351 7.73 -11.47 -1.32
N THR A 352 6.55 -11.84 -1.85
CA THR A 352 6.07 -11.28 -3.14
C THR A 352 5.83 -9.78 -3.05
N LEU A 353 5.24 -9.28 -1.96
CA LEU A 353 5.08 -7.85 -1.70
C LEU A 353 6.44 -7.15 -1.58
N THR A 354 7.37 -7.73 -0.82
CA THR A 354 8.72 -7.17 -0.63
C THR A 354 9.48 -7.08 -1.94
N VAL A 355 9.41 -8.12 -2.78
CA VAL A 355 10.00 -8.10 -4.12
C VAL A 355 9.40 -6.97 -4.97
N GLY A 356 8.08 -6.78 -4.93
CA GLY A 356 7.41 -5.67 -5.60
C GLY A 356 7.93 -4.30 -5.14
N ILE A 357 8.09 -4.11 -3.83
CA ILE A 357 8.62 -2.86 -3.25
C ILE A 357 10.07 -2.62 -3.71
N VAL A 358 10.92 -3.65 -3.64
CA VAL A 358 12.34 -3.56 -4.03
C VAL A 358 12.49 -3.26 -5.52
N LEU A 359 11.71 -3.92 -6.38
CA LEU A 359 11.73 -3.66 -7.82
C LEU A 359 11.29 -2.23 -8.14
N TYR A 360 10.26 -1.73 -7.45
CA TYR A 360 9.82 -0.35 -7.59
C TYR A 360 10.90 0.64 -7.12
N ALA A 361 11.55 0.36 -6.00
CA ALA A 361 12.66 1.19 -5.51
C ALA A 361 13.84 1.22 -6.50
N PHE A 362 14.20 0.08 -7.09
CA PHE A 362 15.24 0.00 -8.12
C PHE A 362 14.84 0.76 -9.41
N ASN A 363 13.55 0.75 -9.76
CA ASN A 363 13.05 1.55 -10.87
C ASN A 363 13.19 3.05 -10.59
N LEU A 364 12.84 3.51 -9.37
CA LEU A 364 13.02 4.90 -8.96
C LEU A 364 14.50 5.35 -8.96
N LEU A 365 15.43 4.44 -8.65
CA LEU A 365 16.86 4.70 -8.67
C LEU A 365 17.48 4.58 -10.08
N GLY A 366 16.68 4.24 -11.09
CA GLY A 366 17.18 4.04 -12.47
C GLY A 366 18.04 2.78 -12.65
N TRP A 367 18.05 1.84 -11.68
CA TRP A 367 18.84 0.60 -11.76
C TRP A 367 18.20 -0.47 -12.63
N VAL A 368 16.89 -0.36 -12.85
CA VAL A 368 16.14 -1.22 -13.79
C VAL A 368 15.35 -0.36 -14.77
N PRO A 369 15.14 -0.84 -16.02
CA PRO A 369 14.42 -0.09 -17.03
C PRO A 369 12.96 0.15 -16.60
N SER A 370 12.46 1.36 -16.85
CA SER A 370 11.08 1.73 -16.61
C SER A 370 10.18 1.09 -17.67
N ASN A 371 9.29 0.21 -17.22
CA ASN A 371 8.26 -0.43 -18.03
C ASN A 371 7.00 -0.67 -17.17
N VAL A 372 5.91 -1.14 -17.78
CA VAL A 372 4.63 -1.38 -17.11
C VAL A 372 4.76 -2.27 -15.86
N ILE A 373 5.68 -3.24 -15.87
CA ILE A 373 5.89 -4.16 -14.75
C ILE A 373 6.66 -3.47 -13.63
N THR A 374 7.81 -2.86 -13.90
CA THR A 374 8.69 -2.26 -12.89
C THR A 374 8.10 -1.02 -12.26
N THR A 375 7.40 -0.19 -13.04
CA THR A 375 6.73 1.01 -12.56
C THR A 375 5.54 0.68 -11.65
N ASN A 376 4.87 -0.46 -11.86
CA ASN A 376 3.72 -0.90 -11.07
C ASN A 376 4.04 -2.13 -10.18
N ALA A 377 5.31 -2.39 -9.91
CA ALA A 377 5.76 -3.60 -9.21
C ALA A 377 5.14 -3.75 -7.81
N ILE A 378 4.91 -2.65 -7.07
CA ILE A 378 4.21 -2.67 -5.77
C ILE A 378 2.79 -3.21 -5.92
N LEU A 379 2.06 -2.81 -6.97
CA LEU A 379 0.68 -3.23 -7.18
C LEU A 379 0.60 -4.72 -7.48
N TRP A 380 1.49 -5.21 -8.35
CA TRP A 380 1.58 -6.65 -8.67
C TRP A 380 1.98 -7.47 -7.45
N GLY A 381 2.94 -6.98 -6.65
CA GLY A 381 3.35 -7.60 -5.39
C GLY A 381 2.20 -7.67 -4.38
N ALA A 382 1.43 -6.59 -4.23
CA ALA A 382 0.27 -6.54 -3.33
C ALA A 382 -0.87 -7.45 -3.79
N ALA A 383 -1.17 -7.49 -5.09
CA ALA A 383 -2.17 -8.41 -5.64
C ALA A 383 -1.78 -9.88 -5.41
N ALA A 384 -0.51 -10.22 -5.68
CA ALA A 384 0.02 -11.57 -5.45
C ALA A 384 -0.01 -11.95 -3.96
N GLU A 385 0.39 -11.03 -3.06
CA GLU A 385 0.29 -11.21 -1.61
C GLU A 385 -1.13 -11.56 -1.19
N MET A 386 -2.12 -10.78 -1.60
CA MET A 386 -3.52 -10.99 -1.21
C MET A 386 -4.07 -12.32 -1.75
N ILE A 387 -3.72 -12.71 -2.98
CA ILE A 387 -4.10 -14.01 -3.54
C ILE A 387 -3.49 -15.14 -2.72
N LEU A 388 -2.19 -15.08 -2.43
CA LEU A 388 -1.48 -16.11 -1.67
C LEU A 388 -2.01 -16.26 -0.24
N LEU A 389 -2.34 -15.15 0.43
CA LEU A 389 -2.96 -15.18 1.76
C LEU A 389 -4.32 -15.85 1.73
N SER A 390 -5.13 -15.59 0.70
CA SER A 390 -6.45 -16.24 0.52
C SER A 390 -6.31 -17.74 0.27
N LEU A 391 -5.36 -18.16 -0.56
CA LEU A 391 -5.05 -19.56 -0.79
C LEU A 391 -4.58 -20.25 0.51
N GLY A 392 -3.71 -19.59 1.26
CA GLY A 392 -3.25 -20.09 2.56
C GLY A 392 -4.41 -20.25 3.57
N LEU A 393 -5.37 -19.33 3.55
CA LEU A 393 -6.55 -19.41 4.41
C LEU A 393 -7.47 -20.58 4.00
N ALA A 394 -7.63 -20.82 2.70
CA ALA A 394 -8.37 -21.96 2.18
C ALA A 394 -7.70 -23.30 2.52
N ASP A 395 -6.36 -23.41 2.36
CA ASP A 395 -5.60 -24.60 2.72
C ASP A 395 -5.74 -24.95 4.21
N ARG A 396 -5.62 -23.91 5.07
CA ARG A 396 -5.79 -24.10 6.52
C ARG A 396 -7.16 -24.69 6.85
N ILE A 397 -8.25 -24.18 6.29
CA ILE A 397 -9.61 -24.69 6.56
C ILE A 397 -9.76 -26.12 6.06
N ASN A 398 -9.24 -26.40 4.87
CA ASN A 398 -9.26 -27.77 4.36
C ASN A 398 -8.48 -28.74 5.28
N SER A 399 -7.37 -28.31 5.84
CA SER A 399 -6.59 -29.13 6.79
C SER A 399 -7.35 -29.33 8.11
N GLU A 400 -7.99 -28.29 8.65
CA GLU A 400 -8.84 -28.39 9.85
C GLU A 400 -10.05 -29.32 9.62
N ARG A 401 -10.71 -29.22 8.48
CA ARG A 401 -11.79 -30.15 8.11
C ARG A 401 -11.32 -31.60 8.04
N ARG A 402 -10.19 -31.87 7.39
CA ARG A 402 -9.61 -33.22 7.33
C ARG A 402 -9.33 -33.78 8.71
N GLN A 403 -8.80 -32.99 9.64
CA GLN A 403 -8.56 -33.43 11.02
C GLN A 403 -9.88 -33.76 11.75
N ILE A 404 -10.94 -32.95 11.57
CA ILE A 404 -12.24 -33.22 12.16
C ILE A 404 -12.83 -34.53 11.60
N TYR A 405 -12.76 -34.74 10.28
CA TYR A 405 -13.25 -35.95 9.64
C TYR A 405 -12.51 -37.22 10.13
N SER A 406 -11.17 -37.15 10.26
CA SER A 406 -10.39 -38.30 10.78
C SER A 406 -10.75 -38.61 12.21
N ALA A 407 -10.89 -37.59 13.08
CA ALA A 407 -11.29 -37.77 14.48
C ALA A 407 -12.71 -38.38 14.61
N LEU A 408 -13.64 -37.93 13.78
CA LEU A 408 -14.99 -38.50 13.71
C LEU A 408 -14.98 -39.98 13.28
N GLN A 409 -14.16 -40.31 12.29
CA GLN A 409 -14.01 -41.71 11.85
C GLN A 409 -13.41 -42.62 12.95
N GLU A 410 -12.40 -42.12 13.68
CA GLU A 410 -11.83 -42.85 14.81
C GLU A 410 -12.84 -43.05 15.93
N GLN A 411 -13.60 -42.00 16.27
CA GLN A 411 -14.67 -42.09 17.26
C GLN A 411 -15.77 -43.11 16.83
N HIS A 412 -16.15 -43.08 15.56
CA HIS A 412 -17.16 -44.02 15.04
C HIS A 412 -16.68 -45.47 15.13
N LYS A 413 -15.40 -45.72 14.76
CA LYS A 413 -14.79 -47.06 14.91
C LYS A 413 -14.77 -47.52 16.38
N ALA A 414 -14.42 -46.63 17.30
CA ALA A 414 -14.40 -46.95 18.74
C ALA A 414 -15.79 -47.29 19.26
N VAL A 415 -16.83 -46.60 18.81
CA VAL A 415 -18.22 -46.91 19.19
C VAL A 415 -18.67 -48.26 18.64
N ILE A 416 -18.31 -48.63 17.39
CA ILE A 416 -18.62 -49.94 16.83
C ILE A 416 -17.92 -51.05 17.65
N GLN A 417 -16.60 -50.90 17.95
CA GLN A 417 -15.86 -51.86 18.74
C GLN A 417 -16.45 -52.03 20.15
N LEU A 418 -16.90 -50.93 20.77
CA LEU A 418 -17.55 -51.01 22.09
C LEU A 418 -18.86 -51.79 22.02
N LYS A 419 -19.68 -51.56 20.99
CA LYS A 419 -20.95 -52.27 20.78
C LYS A 419 -20.75 -53.78 20.55
N GLU A 420 -19.76 -54.14 19.72
CA GLU A 420 -19.40 -55.54 19.47
C GLU A 420 -18.89 -56.23 20.77
N ALA A 421 -18.10 -55.51 21.57
CA ALA A 421 -17.64 -56.05 22.87
C ALA A 421 -18.80 -56.24 23.86
N GLU A 422 -19.74 -55.29 23.90
CA GLU A 422 -20.97 -55.37 24.73
C GLU A 422 -21.84 -56.54 24.29
N GLU A 423 -22.07 -56.74 23.00
CA GLU A 423 -22.82 -57.87 22.45
C GLU A 423 -22.14 -59.19 22.81
N GLN A 424 -20.83 -59.29 22.71
CA GLN A 424 -20.07 -60.47 23.13
C GLN A 424 -20.18 -60.74 24.63
N LEU A 425 -20.11 -59.71 25.46
CA LEU A 425 -20.29 -59.84 26.91
C LEU A 425 -21.72 -60.29 27.24
N MET A 426 -22.72 -59.69 26.59
CA MET A 426 -24.11 -60.09 26.75
C MET A 426 -24.34 -61.54 26.35
N HIS A 427 -23.79 -61.95 25.18
CA HIS A 427 -23.87 -63.36 24.74
C HIS A 427 -23.21 -64.33 25.76
N ARG A 428 -22.03 -63.98 26.27
CA ARG A 428 -21.33 -64.76 27.33
C ARG A 428 -22.09 -64.80 28.64
N ALA A 429 -22.81 -63.75 29.02
CA ALA A 429 -23.61 -63.69 30.25
C ALA A 429 -24.91 -64.49 30.15
N LEU A 430 -25.48 -64.62 28.95
CA LEU A 430 -26.80 -65.24 28.73
C LEU A 430 -26.72 -66.67 28.15
N HIS A 431 -25.52 -67.16 27.75
CA HIS A 431 -25.34 -68.49 27.20
C HIS A 431 -24.31 -69.31 28.02
N SER A 432 -24.50 -70.65 28.04
CA SER A 432 -23.60 -71.57 28.71
C SER A 432 -22.30 -71.74 27.94
N ARG A 433 -21.13 -71.62 28.60
CA ARG A 433 -19.81 -71.81 27.98
C ARG A 433 -19.57 -73.22 27.46
N ALA A 434 -20.21 -74.22 28.05
CA ALA A 434 -20.03 -75.61 27.69
C ALA A 434 -20.87 -76.06 26.49
N THR A 435 -22.07 -75.53 26.32
CA THR A 435 -23.01 -76.05 25.35
C THR A 435 -23.44 -75.01 24.31
N GLY A 436 -23.12 -73.73 24.51
CA GLY A 436 -23.60 -72.63 23.65
C GLY A 436 -25.08 -72.32 23.75
N LEU A 437 -25.82 -73.05 24.55
CA LEU A 437 -27.32 -72.90 24.72
C LEU A 437 -27.65 -71.79 25.72
N PRO A 438 -28.86 -71.23 25.68
CA PRO A 438 -29.32 -70.25 26.69
C PRO A 438 -29.15 -70.76 28.09
N ASN A 439 -28.58 -69.94 28.96
CA ASN A 439 -28.39 -70.29 30.36
C ASN A 439 -29.67 -70.02 31.17
N ARG A 440 -29.66 -70.42 32.45
CA ARG A 440 -30.85 -70.31 33.34
C ARG A 440 -31.34 -68.87 33.45
N THR A 441 -30.43 -67.87 33.37
CA THR A 441 -30.77 -66.42 33.44
C THR A 441 -31.58 -65.97 32.20
N LEU A 442 -31.17 -66.37 31.01
CA LEU A 442 -31.91 -66.03 29.77
C LEU A 442 -33.28 -66.71 29.73
N LEU A 443 -33.34 -67.99 30.10
CA LEU A 443 -34.61 -68.77 30.20
C LEU A 443 -35.57 -68.05 31.17
N ARG A 444 -35.13 -67.69 32.35
CA ARG A 444 -35.93 -67.00 33.36
C ARG A 444 -36.46 -65.66 32.86
N ASN A 445 -35.55 -64.75 32.33
CA ASN A 445 -35.95 -63.49 31.79
C ASN A 445 -36.96 -63.60 30.63
N THR A 446 -36.80 -64.64 29.82
CA THR A 446 -37.79 -64.88 28.69
C THR A 446 -39.15 -65.37 29.23
N MET A 447 -39.14 -66.20 30.26
CA MET A 447 -40.40 -66.64 30.89
C MET A 447 -41.11 -65.48 31.63
N ASP A 448 -40.38 -64.67 32.37
CA ASP A 448 -40.93 -63.50 33.07
C ASP A 448 -41.57 -62.52 32.06
N ASN A 449 -40.87 -62.20 30.93
CA ASN A 449 -41.39 -61.34 29.85
C ASN A 449 -42.65 -61.92 29.13
N LEU A 450 -42.74 -63.25 29.01
CA LEU A 450 -43.90 -63.89 28.42
C LEU A 450 -45.13 -63.85 29.37
N LEU A 451 -44.90 -63.94 30.69
CA LEU A 451 -45.94 -63.82 31.68
C LEU A 451 -46.45 -62.40 31.88
N GLU A 452 -45.57 -61.35 31.68
CA GLU A 452 -46.02 -59.96 31.73
C GLU A 452 -46.74 -59.49 30.49
N ASN A 453 -46.61 -60.15 29.32
CA ASN A 453 -47.27 -59.77 28.10
C ASN A 453 -48.64 -60.55 27.90
N ASP A 454 -48.97 -61.45 28.78
CA ASP A 454 -50.25 -62.19 28.78
C ASP A 454 -51.28 -61.62 29.79
N GLU A 455 -50.89 -60.50 30.53
CA GLU A 455 -51.83 -59.66 31.28
C GLU A 455 -52.20 -58.36 30.47
#